data_7316e529c47a1d55a6c2c970d835942e
#
_entry.id   7316e529c47a1d55a6c2c970d835942e
#
_cell.length_a   1.000
_cell.length_b   1.000
_cell.length_c   1.000
_cell.angle_alpha   90.00
_cell.angle_beta   90.00
_cell.angle_gamma   90.00
#
_symmetry.space_group_name_H-M   'P 1'
#
loop_
_entity.id
_entity.type
_entity.pdbx_description
1 polymer ?
#
loop_
_entity_poly.entity_id
_entity_poly.type
_entity_poly.pdbx_seq_one_letter_code
_entity_poly.pdbx_strand_id
1 'polypeptide(L)'
;LTRLSALALLVITLTVLSISFYWLEHHKARHATVLGDTTNPDHATVTVLIQNIDPSTARISAQLELKGAGSLVDERTHDLKEDATLVSNAVTNPTVVSKANERPEFVSVQFALRDGVITDYPLDSYTANFHFHVLVGTGTNQHAVPVRVVFDNIDAFFKMAPQQENSMEMHRGGGEAKAIASPESHFAATATVTRSSSTIMFAVFIMAFMWCLTIAALIAAWYVASGKLGLFWSALGFLGTLLFALIPLRNAVPGDPPIGSLIDFAAFFIAEGVVSISMIVTVLHGYHIEISNKKKKGTQLD
;
A
#
# COMPACT_ATOMS: atom_id res chain seq x y z
N LEU A 1 -26.31 -1.31 -35.19
CA LEU A 1 -24.90 -1.62 -35.46
C LEU A 1 -23.98 -0.55 -34.87
N THR A 2 -24.24 0.75 -35.07
CA THR A 2 -23.41 1.87 -34.58
C THR A 2 -23.25 1.93 -33.05
N ARG A 3 -24.28 1.59 -32.27
CA ARG A 3 -24.21 1.58 -30.80
C ARG A 3 -23.40 0.40 -30.27
N LEU A 4 -23.51 -0.77 -30.88
CA LEU A 4 -22.71 -1.96 -30.50
C LEU A 4 -21.23 -1.75 -30.85
N SER A 5 -20.93 -1.17 -32.02
CA SER A 5 -19.55 -0.86 -32.40
C SER A 5 -18.91 0.21 -31.53
N ALA A 6 -19.69 1.23 -31.09
CA ALA A 6 -19.21 2.23 -30.12
C ALA A 6 -18.90 1.61 -28.73
N LEU A 7 -19.75 0.70 -28.26
CA LEU A 7 -19.53 -0.02 -27.01
C LEU A 7 -18.29 -0.94 -27.08
N ALA A 8 -18.13 -1.66 -28.19
CA ALA A 8 -16.96 -2.50 -28.45
C ALA A 8 -15.67 -1.66 -28.50
N LEU A 9 -15.71 -0.51 -29.17
CA LEU A 9 -14.57 0.41 -29.24
C LEU A 9 -14.19 0.93 -27.84
N LEU A 10 -15.20 1.31 -27.03
CA LEU A 10 -14.98 1.76 -25.63
C LEU A 10 -14.28 0.67 -24.81
N VAL A 11 -14.75 -0.58 -24.88
CA VAL A 11 -14.17 -1.71 -24.15
C VAL A 11 -12.72 -1.96 -24.60
N ILE A 12 -12.46 -1.96 -25.90
CA ILE A 12 -11.10 -2.14 -26.43
C ILE A 12 -10.18 -1.01 -25.95
N THR A 13 -10.65 0.25 -26.01
CA THR A 13 -9.86 1.40 -25.56
C THR A 13 -9.53 1.31 -24.07
N LEU A 14 -10.50 0.97 -23.21
CA LEU A 14 -10.27 0.77 -21.79
C LEU A 14 -9.29 -0.36 -21.52
N THR A 15 -9.39 -1.47 -22.25
CA THR A 15 -8.46 -2.61 -22.11
C THR A 15 -7.03 -2.21 -22.51
N VAL A 16 -6.87 -1.50 -23.63
CA VAL A 16 -5.56 -1.03 -24.09
C VAL A 16 -4.95 -0.04 -23.10
N LEU A 17 -5.74 0.91 -22.57
CA LEU A 17 -5.29 1.84 -21.54
C LEU A 17 -4.85 1.11 -20.27
N SER A 18 -5.61 0.12 -19.79
CA SER A 18 -5.28 -0.67 -18.61
C SER A 18 -3.98 -1.45 -18.79
N ILE A 19 -3.80 -2.12 -19.94
CA ILE A 19 -2.57 -2.87 -20.27
C ILE A 19 -1.39 -1.91 -20.40
N SER A 20 -1.57 -0.76 -21.07
CA SER A 20 -0.51 0.25 -21.22
C SER A 20 -0.05 0.79 -19.88
N PHE A 21 -0.99 1.07 -18.96
CA PHE A 21 -0.68 1.50 -17.61
C PHE A 21 0.11 0.43 -16.83
N TYR A 22 -0.31 -0.84 -16.92
CA TYR A 22 0.42 -1.96 -16.31
C TYR A 22 1.88 -2.02 -16.80
N TRP A 23 2.11 -1.90 -18.11
CA TRP A 23 3.46 -1.90 -18.69
C TRP A 23 4.31 -0.71 -18.22
N LEU A 24 3.73 0.50 -18.15
CA LEU A 24 4.43 1.68 -17.64
C LEU A 24 4.86 1.52 -16.19
N GLU A 25 3.99 0.98 -15.35
CA GLU A 25 4.27 0.79 -13.93
C GLU A 25 5.29 -0.33 -13.70
N HIS A 26 5.16 -1.43 -14.46
CA HIS A 26 6.08 -2.58 -14.37
C HIS A 26 7.52 -2.20 -14.68
N HIS A 27 7.75 -1.30 -15.63
CA HIS A 27 9.10 -0.82 -15.96
C HIS A 27 9.67 0.15 -14.91
N LYS A 28 8.84 0.82 -14.11
CA LYS A 28 9.29 1.74 -13.05
C LYS A 28 9.55 1.04 -11.69
N ALA A 29 8.98 -0.14 -11.48
CA ALA A 29 8.86 -0.76 -10.15
C ALA A 29 10.12 -1.47 -9.63
N ARG A 30 11.22 -1.56 -10.39
CA ARG A 30 12.39 -2.36 -10.00
C ARG A 30 13.70 -1.61 -10.14
N HIS A 31 13.88 -0.55 -9.35
CA HIS A 31 15.20 0.05 -9.21
C HIS A 31 15.58 0.05 -7.74
N ALA A 32 16.57 -0.79 -7.40
CA ALA A 32 17.24 -0.71 -6.12
C ALA A 32 17.87 0.67 -5.97
N THR A 33 17.60 1.36 -4.87
CA THR A 33 18.20 2.67 -4.57
C THR A 33 19.46 2.45 -3.77
N VAL A 34 20.57 2.95 -4.26
CA VAL A 34 21.88 2.86 -3.59
C VAL A 34 22.21 4.20 -2.97
N LEU A 35 22.49 4.20 -1.66
CA LEU A 35 22.85 5.37 -0.86
C LEU A 35 24.13 5.08 -0.06
N GLY A 36 24.79 6.11 0.45
CA GLY A 36 26.01 6.04 1.22
C GLY A 36 27.26 6.32 0.38
N ASP A 37 28.44 6.09 0.96
CA ASP A 37 29.71 6.34 0.27
C ASP A 37 29.91 5.29 -0.82
N THR A 38 29.94 5.74 -2.06
CA THR A 38 30.20 4.90 -3.25
C THR A 38 31.64 5.06 -3.76
N THR A 39 32.43 5.94 -3.17
CA THR A 39 33.79 6.29 -3.63
C THR A 39 34.86 5.48 -2.94
N ASN A 40 34.63 5.07 -1.69
CA ASN A 40 35.61 4.28 -0.93
C ASN A 40 35.54 2.80 -1.39
N PRO A 41 36.65 2.21 -1.87
CA PRO A 41 36.67 0.80 -2.24
C PRO A 41 36.46 -0.14 -1.05
N ASP A 42 36.92 0.27 0.15
CA ASP A 42 36.83 -0.51 1.38
C ASP A 42 35.58 -0.08 2.16
N HIS A 43 34.47 -0.75 1.93
CA HIS A 43 33.19 -0.44 2.56
C HIS A 43 32.39 -1.69 2.89
N ALA A 44 31.46 -1.56 3.83
CA ALA A 44 30.43 -2.56 4.09
C ALA A 44 29.17 -2.24 3.27
N THR A 45 28.65 -3.22 2.56
CA THR A 45 27.37 -3.11 1.84
C THR A 45 26.26 -3.76 2.67
N VAL A 46 25.25 -2.98 3.04
CA VAL A 46 24.04 -3.45 3.70
C VAL A 46 22.92 -3.49 2.67
N THR A 47 22.43 -4.67 2.34
CA THR A 47 21.24 -4.85 1.51
C THR A 47 20.00 -4.87 2.41
N VAL A 48 19.07 -3.97 2.17
CA VAL A 48 17.79 -3.86 2.88
C VAL A 48 16.68 -4.29 1.92
N LEU A 49 16.25 -5.54 2.02
CA LEU A 49 15.16 -6.09 1.22
C LEU A 49 13.84 -5.88 1.95
N ILE A 50 13.05 -4.88 1.54
CA ILE A 50 11.73 -4.59 2.10
C ILE A 50 10.74 -5.61 1.56
N GLN A 51 10.14 -6.40 2.45
CA GLN A 51 9.20 -7.48 2.07
C GLN A 51 7.75 -7.07 2.20
N ASN A 52 7.43 -6.35 3.28
CA ASN A 52 6.04 -5.95 3.57
C ASN A 52 6.01 -4.68 4.41
N ILE A 53 5.12 -3.77 4.06
CA ILE A 53 4.84 -2.53 4.77
C ILE A 53 3.42 -2.62 5.30
N ASP A 54 3.28 -2.64 6.62
CA ASP A 54 2.00 -2.76 7.31
C ASP A 54 1.69 -1.52 8.15
N PRO A 55 0.85 -0.62 7.65
CA PRO A 55 0.41 0.56 8.38
C PRO A 55 -0.43 0.24 9.62
N SER A 56 -1.13 -0.89 9.65
CA SER A 56 -2.00 -1.26 10.77
C SER A 56 -1.20 -1.57 12.04
N THR A 57 -0.03 -2.17 11.89
CA THR A 57 0.91 -2.45 12.98
C THR A 57 2.03 -1.42 13.09
N ALA A 58 2.05 -0.42 12.21
CA ALA A 58 3.10 0.59 12.07
C ALA A 58 4.50 -0.04 11.92
N ARG A 59 4.62 -1.07 11.05
CA ARG A 59 5.85 -1.85 10.87
C ARG A 59 6.20 -2.01 9.39
N ILE A 60 7.53 -2.05 9.16
CA ILE A 60 8.13 -2.47 7.90
C ILE A 60 8.90 -3.75 8.18
N SER A 61 8.50 -4.86 7.57
CA SER A 61 9.23 -6.13 7.60
C SER A 61 10.26 -6.14 6.49
N ALA A 62 11.53 -6.35 6.85
CA ALA A 62 12.64 -6.37 5.92
C ALA A 62 13.61 -7.51 6.25
N GLN A 63 14.48 -7.80 5.30
CA GLN A 63 15.64 -8.67 5.51
C GLN A 63 16.91 -7.86 5.30
N LEU A 64 17.87 -8.02 6.21
CA LEU A 64 19.18 -7.41 6.12
C LEU A 64 20.23 -8.46 5.74
N GLU A 65 21.08 -8.11 4.78
CA GLU A 65 22.27 -8.87 4.42
C GLU A 65 23.47 -7.93 4.50
N LEU A 66 24.54 -8.38 5.19
CA LEU A 66 25.79 -7.63 5.34
C LEU A 66 26.89 -8.27 4.52
N LYS A 67 27.47 -7.52 3.57
CA LYS A 67 28.62 -7.91 2.74
C LYS A 67 29.76 -6.92 2.90
N GLY A 68 30.98 -7.39 2.79
CA GLY A 68 32.16 -6.53 2.67
C GLY A 68 32.49 -6.24 1.22
N ALA A 69 33.33 -5.22 1.01
CA ALA A 69 33.99 -4.89 -0.26
C ALA A 69 35.44 -4.48 -0.05
N GLY A 70 36.24 -4.51 -1.12
CA GLY A 70 37.65 -4.11 -1.10
C GLY A 70 38.52 -4.98 -0.21
N SER A 71 39.29 -4.36 0.65
CA SER A 71 40.25 -5.05 1.54
C SER A 71 39.58 -5.90 2.63
N LEU A 72 38.29 -5.67 2.90
CA LEU A 72 37.51 -6.40 3.92
C LEU A 72 37.19 -7.84 3.54
N VAL A 73 37.31 -8.20 2.27
CA VAL A 73 36.99 -9.53 1.74
C VAL A 73 38.20 -10.25 1.21
N ASP A 74 38.17 -11.58 1.21
CA ASP A 74 39.14 -12.41 0.54
C ASP A 74 38.90 -12.36 -0.98
N GLU A 75 39.99 -12.13 -1.76
CA GLU A 75 39.90 -11.97 -3.22
C GLU A 75 39.39 -13.24 -3.94
N ARG A 76 39.58 -14.41 -3.34
CA ARG A 76 39.23 -15.70 -3.94
C ARG A 76 37.81 -16.15 -3.59
N THR A 77 37.41 -16.00 -2.32
CA THR A 77 36.12 -16.49 -1.82
C THR A 77 35.05 -15.40 -1.82
N HIS A 78 35.45 -14.12 -1.78
CA HIS A 78 34.62 -12.95 -1.60
C HIS A 78 33.87 -12.94 -0.23
N ASP A 79 34.32 -13.76 0.72
CA ASP A 79 33.83 -13.79 2.09
C ASP A 79 34.59 -12.76 2.94
N LEU A 80 33.97 -12.33 4.06
CA LEU A 80 34.62 -11.43 5.01
C LEU A 80 35.88 -12.07 5.61
N LYS A 81 36.96 -11.30 5.72
CA LYS A 81 38.20 -11.75 6.40
C LYS A 81 38.07 -11.75 7.92
N GLU A 82 37.26 -10.83 8.46
CA GLU A 82 37.03 -10.67 9.89
C GLU A 82 35.53 -10.61 10.16
N ASP A 83 35.13 -10.91 11.40
CA ASP A 83 33.73 -10.79 11.81
C ASP A 83 33.24 -9.34 11.66
N ALA A 84 32.05 -9.16 11.11
CA ALA A 84 31.44 -7.87 10.97
C ALA A 84 30.09 -7.83 11.72
N THR A 85 29.90 -6.76 12.47
CA THR A 85 28.67 -6.52 13.25
C THR A 85 27.95 -5.29 12.70
N LEU A 86 26.75 -5.49 12.18
CA LEU A 86 25.83 -4.43 11.79
C LEU A 86 24.91 -4.10 12.96
N VAL A 87 24.90 -2.85 13.38
CA VAL A 87 23.96 -2.30 14.35
C VAL A 87 22.97 -1.39 13.63
N SER A 88 21.70 -1.59 13.87
CA SER A 88 20.62 -0.83 13.24
C SER A 88 19.60 -0.31 14.26
N ASN A 89 18.71 0.59 13.84
CA ASN A 89 17.55 1.03 14.63
C ASN A 89 16.33 0.13 14.44
N ALA A 90 16.52 -1.10 13.95
CA ALA A 90 15.44 -2.07 13.85
C ALA A 90 14.84 -2.39 15.23
N VAL A 91 13.53 -2.59 15.27
CA VAL A 91 12.79 -2.91 16.50
C VAL A 91 13.04 -4.36 16.91
N THR A 92 13.22 -5.24 15.92
CA THR A 92 13.58 -6.65 16.14
C THR A 92 14.94 -6.92 15.51
N ASN A 93 15.78 -7.68 16.19
CA ASN A 93 17.13 -8.03 15.73
C ASN A 93 17.96 -6.80 15.33
N PRO A 94 18.15 -5.80 16.20
CA PRO A 94 18.87 -4.58 15.88
C PRO A 94 20.35 -4.82 15.54
N THR A 95 20.88 -5.98 15.92
CA THR A 95 22.28 -6.37 15.66
C THR A 95 22.30 -7.62 14.79
N VAL A 96 23.03 -7.55 13.70
CA VAL A 96 23.28 -8.65 12.78
C VAL A 96 24.79 -8.90 12.71
N VAL A 97 25.22 -10.14 12.94
CA VAL A 97 26.63 -10.55 12.90
C VAL A 97 26.85 -11.41 11.67
N SER A 98 27.81 -11.02 10.85
CA SER A 98 28.33 -11.81 9.74
C SER A 98 29.73 -12.30 10.10
N LYS A 99 29.93 -13.62 10.14
CA LYS A 99 31.20 -14.21 10.55
C LYS A 99 32.21 -14.29 9.41
N ALA A 100 33.49 -14.23 9.79
CA ALA A 100 34.59 -14.40 8.87
C ALA A 100 34.53 -15.78 8.16
N ASN A 101 34.82 -15.78 6.87
CA ASN A 101 34.82 -16.98 6.00
C ASN A 101 33.45 -17.73 5.92
N GLU A 102 32.35 -17.10 6.35
CA GLU A 102 31.01 -17.62 6.17
C GLU A 102 30.24 -16.76 5.13
N ARG A 103 29.34 -17.40 4.40
CA ARG A 103 28.48 -16.67 3.45
C ARG A 103 27.50 -15.78 4.20
N PRO A 104 27.30 -14.53 3.74
CA PRO A 104 26.31 -13.66 4.34
C PRO A 104 24.91 -14.27 4.28
N GLU A 105 24.18 -14.18 5.37
CA GLU A 105 22.79 -14.64 5.46
C GLU A 105 21.82 -13.45 5.60
N PHE A 106 20.63 -13.63 5.08
CA PHE A 106 19.53 -12.69 5.29
C PHE A 106 18.92 -12.85 6.67
N VAL A 107 18.94 -11.79 7.47
CA VAL A 107 18.34 -11.75 8.80
C VAL A 107 17.05 -10.92 8.77
N SER A 108 15.95 -11.51 9.21
CA SER A 108 14.67 -10.82 9.28
C SER A 108 14.65 -9.79 10.41
N VAL A 109 14.26 -8.56 10.06
CA VAL A 109 14.18 -7.41 10.96
C VAL A 109 12.86 -6.66 10.76
N GLN A 110 12.52 -5.80 11.72
CA GLN A 110 11.38 -4.90 11.59
C GLN A 110 11.81 -3.47 11.92
N PHE A 111 11.42 -2.53 11.06
CA PHE A 111 11.57 -1.09 11.30
C PHE A 111 10.23 -0.47 11.67
N ALA A 112 10.28 0.65 12.37
CA ALA A 112 9.08 1.42 12.70
C ALA A 112 8.64 2.27 11.51
N LEU A 113 7.35 2.24 11.20
CA LEU A 113 6.67 3.18 10.30
C LEU A 113 6.12 4.34 11.14
N ARG A 114 6.24 5.58 10.67
CA ARG A 114 5.89 6.80 11.40
C ARG A 114 5.09 7.77 10.55
N ASP A 115 4.55 8.80 11.18
CA ASP A 115 4.01 10.03 10.59
C ASP A 115 2.96 9.80 9.50
N GLY A 116 2.06 8.85 9.68
CA GLY A 116 1.01 8.60 8.72
C GLY A 116 -0.30 8.21 9.38
N VAL A 117 -1.39 8.42 8.66
CA VAL A 117 -2.74 8.11 9.11
C VAL A 117 -3.37 7.10 8.15
N ILE A 118 -3.59 5.88 8.62
CA ILE A 118 -4.11 4.78 7.80
C ILE A 118 -5.52 5.05 7.25
N THR A 119 -6.29 5.93 7.90
CA THR A 119 -7.63 6.32 7.44
C THR A 119 -7.62 7.23 6.22
N ASP A 120 -6.46 7.78 5.82
CA ASP A 120 -6.32 8.58 4.61
C ASP A 120 -6.22 7.72 3.34
N TYR A 121 -6.37 6.40 3.49
CA TYR A 121 -6.34 5.46 2.37
C TYR A 121 -7.29 5.90 1.23
N PRO A 122 -6.87 5.90 -0.05
CA PRO A 122 -5.60 5.37 -0.61
C PRO A 122 -4.49 6.43 -0.77
N LEU A 123 -4.59 7.60 -0.15
CA LEU A 123 -3.65 8.71 -0.26
C LEU A 123 -2.72 8.80 0.95
N ASP A 124 -2.72 7.79 1.80
CA ASP A 124 -1.90 7.68 2.99
C ASP A 124 -0.40 7.69 2.66
N SER A 125 0.37 8.43 3.46
CA SER A 125 1.81 8.57 3.34
C SER A 125 2.46 8.44 4.71
N TYR A 126 3.61 7.79 4.75
CA TYR A 126 4.33 7.47 5.98
C TYR A 126 5.81 7.83 5.85
N THR A 127 6.51 7.87 6.98
CA THR A 127 7.97 8.00 7.02
C THR A 127 8.59 6.81 7.74
N ALA A 128 9.82 6.47 7.35
CA ALA A 128 10.63 5.46 8.02
C ALA A 128 12.08 5.91 8.09
N ASN A 129 12.70 5.78 9.26
CA ASN A 129 14.09 6.15 9.49
C ASN A 129 14.92 4.87 9.58
N PHE A 130 16.06 4.91 8.88
CA PHE A 130 17.02 3.81 8.82
C PHE A 130 18.38 4.32 9.28
N HIS A 131 18.92 3.71 10.33
CA HIS A 131 20.26 3.99 10.83
C HIS A 131 21.06 2.71 10.81
N PHE A 132 22.26 2.77 10.23
CA PHE A 132 23.17 1.63 10.14
C PHE A 132 24.56 2.03 10.57
N HIS A 133 25.19 1.17 11.34
CA HIS A 133 26.57 1.29 11.77
C HIS A 133 27.23 -0.08 11.68
N VAL A 134 28.37 -0.17 11.00
CA VAL A 134 29.09 -1.44 10.81
C VAL A 134 30.44 -1.37 11.48
N LEU A 135 30.71 -2.37 12.33
CA LEU A 135 31.96 -2.60 13.00
C LEU A 135 32.58 -3.89 12.48
N VAL A 136 33.85 -3.82 12.08
CA VAL A 136 34.62 -4.99 11.63
C VAL A 136 35.70 -5.29 12.67
N GLY A 137 35.93 -6.58 12.93
CA GLY A 137 36.89 -7.07 13.93
C GLY A 137 36.20 -7.64 15.17
N THR A 138 36.97 -8.10 16.14
CA THR A 138 36.49 -8.74 17.38
C THR A 138 37.05 -8.05 18.64
N GLY A 139 36.23 -7.98 19.68
CA GLY A 139 36.64 -7.47 21.01
C GLY A 139 37.10 -6.01 20.94
N THR A 140 38.31 -5.73 21.44
CA THR A 140 38.92 -4.39 21.51
C THR A 140 39.48 -3.87 20.16
N ASN A 141 39.59 -4.73 19.16
CA ASN A 141 40.12 -4.39 17.83
C ASN A 141 39.02 -4.06 16.83
N GLN A 142 37.80 -3.80 17.29
CA GLN A 142 36.73 -3.37 16.40
C GLN A 142 36.96 -1.95 15.87
N HIS A 143 36.81 -1.78 14.58
CA HIS A 143 36.85 -0.48 13.92
C HIS A 143 35.60 -0.28 13.03
N ALA A 144 35.15 0.95 12.94
CA ALA A 144 34.02 1.31 12.12
C ALA A 144 34.46 1.47 10.66
N VAL A 145 33.62 1.00 9.74
CA VAL A 145 33.86 1.07 8.31
C VAL A 145 32.76 1.87 7.61
N PRO A 146 33.07 2.52 6.46
CA PRO A 146 32.05 3.21 5.66
C PRO A 146 30.94 2.25 5.23
N VAL A 147 29.70 2.75 5.22
CA VAL A 147 28.51 1.95 4.92
C VAL A 147 27.88 2.41 3.62
N ARG A 148 27.69 1.46 2.72
CA ARG A 148 26.86 1.59 1.52
C ARG A 148 25.57 0.81 1.72
N VAL A 149 24.42 1.42 1.46
CA VAL A 149 23.12 0.77 1.65
C VAL A 149 22.40 0.63 0.33
N VAL A 150 21.91 -0.56 0.07
CA VAL A 150 21.10 -0.89 -1.11
C VAL A 150 19.69 -1.19 -0.62
N PHE A 151 18.76 -0.30 -0.91
CA PHE A 151 17.34 -0.51 -0.64
C PHE A 151 16.67 -1.17 -1.83
N ASP A 152 16.09 -2.34 -1.61
CA ASP A 152 15.27 -3.06 -2.60
C ASP A 152 13.88 -3.28 -2.02
N ASN A 153 12.86 -2.73 -2.67
CA ASN A 153 11.47 -2.82 -2.22
C ASN A 153 10.69 -3.79 -3.12
N ILE A 154 10.31 -4.93 -2.55
CA ILE A 154 9.48 -5.94 -3.23
C ILE A 154 8.01 -5.89 -2.82
N ASP A 155 7.62 -4.99 -1.91
CA ASP A 155 6.22 -4.77 -1.57
C ASP A 155 5.46 -4.20 -2.77
N ALA A 156 4.38 -4.89 -3.17
CA ALA A 156 3.59 -4.51 -4.34
C ALA A 156 2.64 -3.32 -4.07
N PHE A 157 2.32 -3.06 -2.81
CA PHE A 157 1.30 -2.07 -2.42
C PHE A 157 1.89 -0.70 -2.11
N PHE A 158 3.21 -0.62 -1.87
CA PHE A 158 3.88 0.60 -1.47
C PHE A 158 5.10 0.91 -2.34
N LYS A 159 5.35 2.19 -2.53
CA LYS A 159 6.60 2.77 -3.04
C LYS A 159 7.37 3.36 -1.89
N MET A 160 8.67 3.18 -1.91
CA MET A 160 9.59 3.75 -0.94
C MET A 160 10.61 4.62 -1.65
N ALA A 161 10.79 5.84 -1.19
CA ALA A 161 11.77 6.80 -1.69
C ALA A 161 12.76 7.14 -0.55
N PRO A 162 13.84 6.36 -0.37
CA PRO A 162 14.83 6.64 0.63
C PRO A 162 15.72 7.81 0.21
N GLN A 163 16.03 8.70 1.15
CA GLN A 163 16.92 9.82 1.00
C GLN A 163 17.94 9.82 2.13
N GLN A 164 19.20 9.97 1.80
CA GLN A 164 20.26 10.05 2.80
C GLN A 164 20.16 11.38 3.56
N GLU A 165 20.23 11.31 4.89
CA GLU A 165 20.31 12.50 5.73
C GLU A 165 21.71 13.10 5.67
N ASN A 166 21.78 14.41 5.44
CA ASN A 166 23.06 15.12 5.50
C ASN A 166 23.52 15.21 6.96
N SER A 167 24.77 14.88 7.22
CA SER A 167 25.38 14.91 8.55
C SER A 167 25.27 16.24 9.32
N MET A 168 24.91 17.33 8.66
CA MET A 168 24.66 18.63 9.29
C MET A 168 23.30 18.74 10.00
N GLU A 169 22.30 17.95 9.64
CA GLU A 169 20.98 18.01 10.29
C GLU A 169 20.90 17.19 11.57
N MET A 170 21.81 16.24 11.77
CA MET A 170 21.89 15.37 12.94
C MET A 170 22.15 16.13 14.26
N HIS A 171 22.64 17.38 14.19
CA HIS A 171 22.92 18.23 15.36
C HIS A 171 21.71 18.98 15.92
N ARG A 172 20.53 18.94 15.27
CA ARG A 172 19.32 19.67 15.69
C ARG A 172 18.29 18.86 16.49
N GLY A 173 18.37 17.55 16.49
CA GLY A 173 17.53 16.66 17.31
C GLY A 173 18.15 16.45 18.68
N GLY A 174 17.75 17.25 19.69
CA GLY A 174 18.31 17.21 21.04
C GLY A 174 18.18 15.83 21.71
N GLY A 175 19.28 15.14 21.76
CA GLY A 175 19.54 13.95 22.57
C GLY A 175 21.05 13.78 22.58
N GLU A 176 21.66 13.73 23.79
CA GLU A 176 23.11 13.52 23.96
C GLU A 176 23.56 12.19 23.33
N ALA A 177 23.79 12.17 22.03
CA ALA A 177 24.55 11.13 21.38
C ALA A 177 26.02 11.42 21.63
N LYS A 178 26.57 10.74 22.63
CA LYS A 178 28.00 10.72 22.94
C LYS A 178 28.77 10.43 21.65
N ALA A 179 29.59 11.36 21.24
CA ALA A 179 30.44 11.26 20.06
C ALA A 179 31.39 10.05 20.15
N ILE A 180 31.06 8.93 19.53
CA ILE A 180 31.88 7.72 19.50
C ILE A 180 32.14 7.23 18.06
N ALA A 181 31.69 7.91 17.02
CA ALA A 181 32.00 7.51 15.66
C ALA A 181 32.34 8.73 14.80
N SER A 182 33.35 8.60 13.94
CA SER A 182 33.59 9.54 12.85
C SER A 182 32.32 9.61 11.97
N PRO A 183 31.96 10.79 11.45
CA PRO A 183 30.75 10.98 10.61
C PRO A 183 30.67 10.02 9.40
N GLU A 184 31.77 9.47 8.97
CA GLU A 184 31.88 8.59 7.80
C GLU A 184 31.42 7.14 8.07
N SER A 185 31.30 6.73 9.34
CA SER A 185 30.97 5.35 9.72
C SER A 185 29.51 5.14 10.12
N HIS A 186 28.71 6.20 10.14
CA HIS A 186 27.28 6.15 10.47
C HIS A 186 26.44 6.54 9.26
N PHE A 187 25.60 5.62 8.82
CA PHE A 187 24.64 5.88 7.75
C PHE A 187 23.25 6.17 8.34
N ALA A 188 22.65 7.27 7.91
CA ALA A 188 21.28 7.64 8.24
C ALA A 188 20.51 7.98 6.96
N ALA A 189 19.29 7.46 6.87
CA ALA A 189 18.37 7.76 5.77
C ALA A 189 16.94 7.84 6.28
N THR A 190 16.17 8.78 5.72
CA THR A 190 14.72 8.85 5.88
C THR A 190 14.07 8.44 4.57
N ALA A 191 13.11 7.54 4.64
CA ALA A 191 12.35 7.11 3.47
C ALA A 191 10.91 7.58 3.58
N THR A 192 10.40 8.20 2.51
CA THR A 192 8.97 8.44 2.32
C THR A 192 8.34 7.18 1.72
N VAL A 193 7.28 6.72 2.36
CA VAL A 193 6.52 5.52 1.98
C VAL A 193 5.12 5.94 1.58
N THR A 194 4.74 5.67 0.33
CA THR A 194 3.42 6.00 -0.23
C THR A 194 2.82 4.81 -0.94
N ARG A 195 1.51 4.81 -1.11
CA ARG A 195 0.84 3.74 -1.88
C ARG A 195 1.37 3.66 -3.32
N SER A 196 1.48 2.45 -3.84
CA SER A 196 1.85 2.24 -5.24
C SER A 196 0.77 2.80 -6.17
N SER A 197 1.15 3.23 -7.37
CA SER A 197 0.18 3.76 -8.34
C SER A 197 -0.87 2.72 -8.73
N SER A 198 -0.50 1.44 -8.77
CA SER A 198 -1.44 0.33 -9.00
C SER A 198 -2.47 0.21 -7.88
N THR A 199 -2.07 0.35 -6.62
CA THR A 199 -2.98 0.34 -5.46
C THR A 199 -3.97 1.51 -5.52
N ILE A 200 -3.46 2.73 -5.76
CA ILE A 200 -4.31 3.93 -5.88
C ILE A 200 -5.31 3.77 -7.02
N MET A 201 -4.84 3.33 -8.21
CA MET A 201 -5.70 3.15 -9.36
C MET A 201 -6.79 2.11 -9.12
N PHE A 202 -6.45 0.98 -8.47
CA PHE A 202 -7.42 -0.04 -8.15
C PHE A 202 -8.45 0.46 -7.13
N ALA A 203 -8.04 1.22 -6.11
CA ALA A 203 -8.95 1.84 -5.16
C ALA A 203 -9.92 2.82 -5.84
N VAL A 204 -9.40 3.69 -6.73
CA VAL A 204 -10.22 4.61 -7.52
C VAL A 204 -11.20 3.84 -8.43
N PHE A 205 -10.76 2.75 -9.06
CA PHE A 205 -11.62 1.89 -9.87
C PHE A 205 -12.78 1.30 -9.04
N ILE A 206 -12.50 0.78 -7.85
CA ILE A 206 -13.52 0.26 -6.92
C ILE A 206 -14.51 1.36 -6.53
N MET A 207 -14.03 2.55 -6.17
CA MET A 207 -14.91 3.70 -5.87
C MET A 207 -15.80 4.06 -7.05
N ALA A 208 -15.26 4.15 -8.25
CA ALA A 208 -16.03 4.44 -9.46
C ALA A 208 -17.09 3.35 -9.73
N PHE A 209 -16.74 2.09 -9.48
CA PHE A 209 -17.68 0.98 -9.66
C PHE A 209 -18.84 1.04 -8.63
N MET A 210 -18.55 1.37 -7.36
CA MET A 210 -19.58 1.61 -6.35
C MET A 210 -20.53 2.74 -6.78
N TRP A 211 -20.01 3.84 -7.30
CA TRP A 211 -20.84 4.94 -7.83
C TRP A 211 -21.69 4.53 -9.03
N CYS A 212 -21.14 3.73 -9.96
CA CYS A 212 -21.93 3.20 -11.09
C CYS A 212 -23.09 2.33 -10.62
N LEU A 213 -22.87 1.45 -9.63
CA LEU A 213 -23.91 0.62 -9.04
C LEU A 213 -24.97 1.47 -8.30
N THR A 214 -24.55 2.51 -7.61
CA THR A 214 -25.44 3.48 -6.93
C THR A 214 -26.34 4.20 -7.93
N ILE A 215 -25.79 4.66 -9.05
CA ILE A 215 -26.57 5.30 -10.12
C ILE A 215 -27.56 4.31 -10.73
N ALA A 216 -27.17 3.06 -10.96
CA ALA A 216 -28.06 2.01 -11.45
C ALA A 216 -29.22 1.75 -10.48
N ALA A 217 -28.96 1.74 -9.17
CA ALA A 217 -29.99 1.61 -8.13
C ALA A 217 -30.98 2.78 -8.14
N LEU A 218 -30.48 4.03 -8.24
CA LEU A 218 -31.32 5.21 -8.37
C LEU A 218 -32.21 5.16 -9.61
N ILE A 219 -31.68 4.76 -10.74
CA ILE A 219 -32.45 4.60 -11.99
C ILE A 219 -33.55 3.55 -11.80
N ALA A 220 -33.23 2.39 -11.22
CA ALA A 220 -34.19 1.34 -10.97
C ALA A 220 -35.34 1.82 -10.05
N ALA A 221 -35.00 2.48 -8.93
CA ALA A 221 -35.99 3.04 -8.00
C ALA A 221 -36.86 4.12 -8.66
N TRP A 222 -36.24 4.99 -9.48
CA TRP A 222 -36.96 6.01 -10.25
C TRP A 222 -37.98 5.40 -11.23
N TYR A 223 -37.61 4.34 -11.96
CA TYR A 223 -38.51 3.66 -12.88
C TYR A 223 -39.72 3.06 -12.16
N VAL A 224 -39.50 2.44 -10.99
CA VAL A 224 -40.58 1.90 -10.16
C VAL A 224 -41.48 3.01 -9.65
N ALA A 225 -40.91 4.07 -9.06
CA ALA A 225 -41.65 5.21 -8.52
C ALA A 225 -42.45 5.97 -9.60
N SER A 226 -41.99 5.98 -10.84
CA SER A 226 -42.68 6.59 -11.99
C SER A 226 -43.85 5.75 -12.52
N GLY A 227 -44.10 4.56 -11.97
CA GLY A 227 -45.19 3.66 -12.41
C GLY A 227 -44.99 3.06 -13.81
N LYS A 228 -43.78 3.19 -14.41
CA LYS A 228 -43.46 2.72 -15.75
C LYS A 228 -43.13 1.24 -15.81
N LEU A 229 -42.80 0.63 -14.68
CA LEU A 229 -42.46 -0.80 -14.56
C LEU A 229 -43.46 -1.49 -13.64
N GLY A 230 -44.21 -2.46 -14.20
CA GLY A 230 -45.08 -3.34 -13.41
C GLY A 230 -44.33 -4.41 -12.58
N LEU A 231 -43.01 -4.42 -12.58
CA LEU A 231 -42.17 -5.46 -12.00
C LEU A 231 -41.52 -5.01 -10.67
N PHE A 232 -42.33 -4.66 -9.71
CA PHE A 232 -41.93 -4.26 -8.37
C PHE A 232 -41.00 -5.28 -7.68
N TRP A 233 -41.31 -6.58 -7.73
CA TRP A 233 -40.54 -7.64 -7.08
C TRP A 233 -39.12 -7.83 -7.69
N SER A 234 -38.99 -7.69 -9.00
CA SER A 234 -37.69 -7.78 -9.67
C SER A 234 -36.79 -6.62 -9.31
N ALA A 235 -37.31 -5.40 -9.19
CA ALA A 235 -36.54 -4.24 -8.75
C ALA A 235 -36.06 -4.40 -7.30
N LEU A 236 -36.91 -4.93 -6.43
CA LEU A 236 -36.57 -5.18 -5.03
C LEU A 236 -35.47 -6.24 -4.90
N GLY A 237 -35.54 -7.33 -5.67
CA GLY A 237 -34.48 -8.34 -5.73
C GLY A 237 -33.15 -7.78 -6.24
N PHE A 238 -33.20 -6.93 -7.27
CA PHE A 238 -32.01 -6.25 -7.80
C PHE A 238 -31.37 -5.33 -6.76
N LEU A 239 -32.15 -4.45 -6.10
CA LEU A 239 -31.65 -3.54 -5.07
C LEU A 239 -31.09 -4.29 -3.86
N GLY A 240 -31.76 -5.36 -3.42
CA GLY A 240 -31.25 -6.22 -2.35
C GLY A 240 -29.92 -6.89 -2.72
N THR A 241 -29.79 -7.37 -3.95
CA THR A 241 -28.52 -7.94 -4.44
C THR A 241 -27.40 -6.89 -4.45
N LEU A 242 -27.68 -5.65 -4.88
CA LEU A 242 -26.70 -4.57 -4.87
C LEU A 242 -26.24 -4.23 -3.45
N LEU A 243 -27.15 -4.17 -2.49
CA LEU A 243 -26.85 -3.89 -1.09
C LEU A 243 -25.81 -4.89 -0.54
N PHE A 244 -26.02 -6.18 -0.80
CA PHE A 244 -25.07 -7.21 -0.38
C PHE A 244 -23.80 -7.24 -1.22
N ALA A 245 -23.80 -6.78 -2.47
CA ALA A 245 -22.63 -6.78 -3.34
C ALA A 245 -21.64 -5.64 -3.00
N LEU A 246 -22.11 -4.54 -2.41
CA LEU A 246 -21.24 -3.41 -2.04
C LEU A 246 -20.22 -3.78 -0.95
N ILE A 247 -20.59 -4.62 0.02
CA ILE A 247 -19.70 -5.04 1.12
C ILE A 247 -18.48 -5.80 0.61
N PRO A 248 -18.60 -6.92 -0.14
CA PRO A 248 -17.44 -7.61 -0.67
C PRO A 248 -16.64 -6.76 -1.67
N LEU A 249 -17.29 -5.86 -2.41
CA LEU A 249 -16.62 -4.92 -3.30
C LEU A 249 -15.72 -3.96 -2.52
N ARG A 250 -16.20 -3.43 -1.38
CA ARG A 250 -15.39 -2.62 -0.46
C ARG A 250 -14.21 -3.41 0.11
N ASN A 251 -14.43 -4.66 0.49
CA ASN A 251 -13.39 -5.51 1.06
C ASN A 251 -12.37 -6.03 0.03
N ALA A 252 -12.65 -5.89 -1.27
CA ALA A 252 -11.70 -6.23 -2.34
C ALA A 252 -10.57 -5.21 -2.50
N VAL A 253 -10.59 -4.12 -1.74
CA VAL A 253 -9.59 -3.05 -1.82
C VAL A 253 -8.24 -3.54 -1.26
N PRO A 254 -7.11 -3.34 -1.98
CA PRO A 254 -5.79 -3.83 -1.55
C PRO A 254 -5.30 -3.17 -0.26
N GLY A 255 -4.67 -3.97 0.61
CA GLY A 255 -4.04 -3.48 1.84
C GLY A 255 -4.99 -3.28 3.01
N ASP A 256 -6.19 -3.87 2.96
CA ASP A 256 -7.17 -3.99 4.05
C ASP A 256 -7.34 -2.72 4.90
N PRO A 257 -7.70 -1.57 4.29
CA PRO A 257 -7.88 -0.34 5.05
C PRO A 257 -8.97 -0.50 6.10
N PRO A 258 -8.80 0.07 7.31
CA PRO A 258 -9.80 -0.01 8.37
C PRO A 258 -11.11 0.67 7.94
N ILE A 259 -12.21 0.22 8.55
CA ILE A 259 -13.52 0.87 8.36
C ILE A 259 -13.43 2.30 8.89
N GLY A 260 -13.97 3.25 8.15
CA GLY A 260 -13.86 4.68 8.43
C GLY A 260 -12.66 5.35 7.74
N SER A 261 -12.06 4.69 6.76
CA SER A 261 -11.07 5.32 5.88
C SER A 261 -11.74 6.22 4.83
N LEU A 262 -10.95 7.06 4.17
CA LEU A 262 -11.45 8.03 3.16
C LEU A 262 -12.31 7.36 2.08
N ILE A 263 -11.96 6.15 1.64
CA ILE A 263 -12.73 5.41 0.64
C ILE A 263 -14.17 5.10 1.11
N ASP A 264 -14.37 4.88 2.41
CA ASP A 264 -15.68 4.60 2.96
C ASP A 264 -16.58 5.83 2.89
N PHE A 265 -16.04 7.01 3.26
CA PHE A 265 -16.78 8.27 3.17
C PHE A 265 -16.95 8.76 1.73
N ALA A 266 -15.96 8.52 0.86
CA ALA A 266 -16.01 8.98 -0.52
C ALA A 266 -16.94 8.15 -1.42
N ALA A 267 -17.17 6.88 -1.07
CA ALA A 267 -17.96 5.98 -1.93
C ALA A 267 -18.87 5.02 -1.15
N PHE A 268 -18.33 4.19 -0.26
CA PHE A 268 -19.07 3.06 0.30
C PHE A 268 -20.31 3.47 1.09
N PHE A 269 -20.20 4.37 2.08
CA PHE A 269 -21.33 4.78 2.92
C PHE A 269 -22.39 5.52 2.13
N ILE A 270 -21.98 6.31 1.12
CA ILE A 270 -22.93 7.00 0.25
C ILE A 270 -23.68 5.98 -0.62
N ALA A 271 -22.96 5.03 -1.22
CA ALA A 271 -23.53 3.98 -2.05
C ALA A 271 -24.53 3.13 -1.26
N GLU A 272 -24.13 2.66 -0.08
CA GLU A 272 -24.95 1.85 0.82
C GLU A 272 -26.21 2.59 1.25
N GLY A 273 -26.07 3.86 1.65
CA GLY A 273 -27.19 4.71 2.06
C GLY A 273 -28.18 4.97 0.93
N VAL A 274 -27.68 5.28 -0.28
CA VAL A 274 -28.55 5.55 -1.44
C VAL A 274 -29.28 4.28 -1.89
N VAL A 275 -28.61 3.12 -1.94
CA VAL A 275 -29.24 1.84 -2.29
C VAL A 275 -30.30 1.46 -1.26
N SER A 276 -30.02 1.64 0.03
CA SER A 276 -30.97 1.41 1.12
C SER A 276 -32.21 2.29 1.01
N ILE A 277 -32.03 3.59 0.79
CA ILE A 277 -33.16 4.53 0.58
C ILE A 277 -33.96 4.16 -0.67
N SER A 278 -33.28 3.80 -1.76
CA SER A 278 -33.93 3.36 -3.00
C SER A 278 -34.77 2.11 -2.79
N MET A 279 -34.31 1.18 -1.97
CA MET A 279 -35.06 -0.02 -1.59
C MET A 279 -36.31 0.33 -0.75
N ILE A 280 -36.17 1.20 0.26
CA ILE A 280 -37.29 1.66 1.09
C ILE A 280 -38.34 2.34 0.23
N VAL A 281 -37.97 3.27 -0.66
CA VAL A 281 -38.87 3.96 -1.57
C VAL A 281 -39.62 2.96 -2.46
N THR A 282 -38.90 1.96 -2.98
CA THR A 282 -39.48 0.90 -3.82
C THR A 282 -40.52 0.09 -3.05
N VAL A 283 -40.24 -0.30 -1.80
CA VAL A 283 -41.18 -1.03 -0.92
C VAL A 283 -42.45 -0.20 -0.63
N LEU A 284 -42.26 1.06 -0.21
CA LEU A 284 -43.39 1.95 0.13
C LEU A 284 -44.29 2.22 -1.08
N HIS A 285 -43.68 2.42 -2.26
CA HIS A 285 -44.46 2.63 -3.50
C HIS A 285 -45.28 1.39 -3.89
N GLY A 286 -44.66 0.21 -3.82
CA GLY A 286 -45.32 -1.07 -4.08
C GLY A 286 -46.50 -1.32 -3.12
N TYR A 287 -46.32 -1.05 -1.83
CA TYR A 287 -47.39 -1.15 -0.82
C TYR A 287 -48.55 -0.21 -1.14
N HIS A 288 -48.29 1.01 -1.54
CA HIS A 288 -49.32 1.99 -1.93
C HIS A 288 -50.17 1.53 -3.14
N ILE A 289 -49.51 0.98 -4.16
CA ILE A 289 -50.18 0.44 -5.35
C ILE A 289 -51.06 -0.74 -4.99
N GLU A 290 -50.61 -1.65 -4.13
CA GLU A 290 -51.37 -2.84 -3.75
C GLU A 290 -52.67 -2.46 -2.98
N ILE A 291 -52.58 -1.51 -2.03
CA ILE A 291 -53.75 -1.01 -1.30
C ILE A 291 -54.74 -0.33 -2.26
N SER A 292 -54.26 0.51 -3.18
CA SER A 292 -55.10 1.19 -4.17
C SER A 292 -55.86 0.20 -5.05
N ASN A 293 -55.20 -0.87 -5.49
CA ASN A 293 -55.80 -1.90 -6.31
C ASN A 293 -56.82 -2.75 -5.54
N LYS A 294 -56.62 -3.03 -4.25
CA LYS A 294 -57.59 -3.72 -3.40
C LYS A 294 -58.85 -2.86 -3.20
N LYS A 295 -58.72 -1.55 -2.98
CA LYS A 295 -59.85 -0.62 -2.88
C LYS A 295 -60.69 -0.58 -4.15
N LYS A 296 -60.07 -0.52 -5.34
CA LYS A 296 -60.79 -0.53 -6.63
C LYS A 296 -61.54 -1.82 -6.89
N LYS A 297 -61.01 -2.98 -6.49
CA LYS A 297 -61.70 -4.28 -6.63
C LYS A 297 -62.88 -4.43 -5.66
N GLY A 298 -62.78 -3.89 -4.43
CA GLY A 298 -63.90 -3.90 -3.47
C GLY A 298 -65.05 -3.07 -3.92
N THR A 299 -64.83 -1.92 -4.58
CA THR A 299 -65.91 -1.02 -5.09
C THR A 299 -66.65 -1.54 -6.37
N GLN A 300 -66.11 -2.59 -7.03
CA GLN A 300 -66.73 -3.20 -8.21
C GLN A 300 -67.59 -4.43 -7.85
N LEU A 301 -67.63 -4.84 -6.60
CA LEU A 301 -68.41 -5.99 -6.12
C LEU A 301 -69.66 -5.57 -5.31
N ASP A 302 -69.86 -4.29 -5.02
CA ASP A 302 -71.02 -3.66 -4.48
C ASP A 302 -71.82 -2.94 -5.61
#